data_701557f030e7c85c66b754ca6113cdda
#
_entry.id   701557f030e7c85c66b754ca6113cdda
#
_cell.length_a   1.000
_cell.length_b   1.000
_cell.length_c   1.000
_cell.angle_alpha   90.00
_cell.angle_beta   90.00
_cell.angle_gamma   90.00
#
_symmetry.space_group_name_H-M   'P 1'
#
loop_
_entity.id
_entity.type
_entity.pdbx_description
1 polymer ?
#
loop_
_entity_poly.entity_id
_entity_poly.type
_entity_poly.pdbx_seq_one_letter_code
_entity_poly.pdbx_strand_id
1 'polypeptide(L)'
;MTNFYVTYKCTDKETRENFYREVKACGAPEKPRAEEGCIRYEYFYYADEEDKMFLWEQWSSREAQKKHCQQPHFLELSKIKEKYGVETDIQIEDQESK
;
A
#
# COMPACT_ATOMS: atom_id res chain seq x y z
N MET A 1 8.71 12.54 -9.89
CA MET A 1 8.16 11.22 -9.55
C MET A 1 8.49 10.90 -8.10
N THR A 2 7.56 10.33 -7.38
CA THR A 2 7.73 10.02 -5.96
C THR A 2 7.46 8.55 -5.71
N ASN A 3 8.38 7.89 -5.01
CA ASN A 3 8.23 6.51 -4.57
C ASN A 3 7.84 6.48 -3.09
N PHE A 4 6.88 5.63 -2.78
CA PHE A 4 6.50 5.32 -1.41
C PHE A 4 6.79 3.84 -1.19
N TYR A 5 7.71 3.57 -0.28
CA TYR A 5 8.08 2.20 0.09
C TYR A 5 7.39 1.90 1.43
N VAL A 6 6.34 1.11 1.37
CA VAL A 6 5.48 0.86 2.52
C VAL A 6 5.68 -0.56 3.01
N THR A 7 6.01 -0.72 4.28
CA THR A 7 6.05 -2.03 4.92
C THR A 7 4.89 -2.16 5.88
N TYR A 8 4.11 -3.22 5.71
CA TYR A 8 3.05 -3.60 6.64
C TYR A 8 3.53 -4.78 7.47
N LYS A 9 3.53 -4.62 8.79
CA LYS A 9 3.86 -5.70 9.71
C LYS A 9 2.60 -6.19 10.39
N CYS A 10 2.33 -7.49 10.24
CA CYS A 10 1.22 -8.18 10.89
C CYS A 10 1.70 -8.95 12.12
N THR A 11 0.77 -9.49 12.91
CA THR A 11 1.12 -10.24 14.11
C THR A 11 1.81 -11.56 13.77
N ASP A 12 1.35 -12.22 12.69
CA ASP A 12 1.86 -13.50 12.25
C ASP A 12 1.52 -13.73 10.77
N LYS A 13 1.92 -14.88 10.24
CA LYS A 13 1.68 -15.25 8.85
C LYS A 13 0.19 -15.35 8.52
N GLU A 14 -0.59 -15.97 9.39
CA GLU A 14 -2.03 -16.15 9.18
C GLU A 14 -2.73 -14.80 9.10
N THR A 15 -2.40 -13.87 10.00
CA THR A 15 -2.93 -12.52 9.98
C THR A 15 -2.56 -11.80 8.70
N ARG A 16 -1.32 -11.95 8.22
CA ARG A 16 -0.87 -11.36 6.96
C ARG A 16 -1.71 -11.89 5.78
N GLU A 17 -1.95 -13.18 5.72
CA GLU A 17 -2.73 -13.79 4.64
C GLU A 17 -4.19 -13.34 4.68
N ASN A 18 -4.79 -13.29 5.86
CA ASN A 18 -6.16 -12.82 6.02
C ASN A 18 -6.30 -11.34 5.68
N PHE A 19 -5.35 -10.53 6.11
CA PHE A 19 -5.29 -9.12 5.79
C PHE A 19 -5.24 -8.90 4.28
N TYR A 20 -4.32 -9.57 3.59
CA TYR A 20 -4.18 -9.39 2.14
C TYR A 20 -5.39 -9.93 1.38
N ARG A 21 -6.03 -10.97 1.86
CA ARG A 21 -7.26 -11.48 1.25
C ARG A 21 -8.35 -10.39 1.23
N GLU A 22 -8.51 -9.66 2.34
CA GLU A 22 -9.48 -8.56 2.40
C GLU A 22 -9.04 -7.35 1.58
N VAL A 23 -7.74 -7.07 1.54
CA VAL A 23 -7.18 -6.02 0.69
C VAL A 23 -7.52 -6.28 -0.78
N LYS A 24 -7.35 -7.52 -1.24
CA LYS A 24 -7.72 -7.89 -2.60
C LYS A 24 -9.21 -7.80 -2.83
N ALA A 25 -10.00 -8.27 -1.87
CA ALA A 25 -11.46 -8.29 -2.01
C ALA A 25 -12.05 -6.89 -2.14
N CYS A 26 -11.47 -5.88 -1.51
CA CYS A 26 -11.94 -4.50 -1.62
C CYS A 26 -11.39 -3.77 -2.85
N GLY A 27 -10.55 -4.43 -3.64
CA GLY A 27 -9.96 -3.84 -4.84
C GLY A 27 -8.79 -2.91 -4.59
N ALA A 28 -8.22 -2.90 -3.39
CA ALA A 28 -7.13 -1.99 -3.04
C ALA A 28 -5.87 -2.16 -3.91
N PRO A 29 -5.50 -3.36 -4.42
CA PRO A 29 -4.37 -3.45 -5.33
C PRO A 29 -4.62 -2.85 -6.71
N GLU A 30 -5.85 -2.89 -7.20
CA GLU A 30 -6.18 -2.55 -8.60
C GLU A 30 -6.72 -1.15 -8.76
N LYS A 31 -7.61 -0.72 -7.86
CA LYS A 31 -8.24 0.60 -7.96
C LYS A 31 -7.25 1.77 -7.99
N PRO A 32 -6.18 1.77 -7.16
CA PRO A 32 -5.20 2.85 -7.22
C PRO A 32 -4.50 2.96 -8.57
N ARG A 33 -4.34 1.85 -9.28
CA ARG A 33 -3.66 1.85 -10.59
C ARG A 33 -4.42 2.64 -11.64
N ALA A 34 -5.72 2.81 -11.47
CA ALA A 34 -6.56 3.60 -12.37
C ALA A 34 -6.59 5.08 -12.00
N GLU A 35 -6.00 5.47 -10.87
CA GLU A 35 -5.98 6.87 -10.44
C GLU A 35 -4.97 7.68 -11.24
N GLU A 36 -5.32 8.95 -11.48
CA GLU A 36 -4.43 9.87 -12.18
C GLU A 36 -3.11 10.03 -11.43
N GLY A 37 -2.02 9.89 -12.14
CA GLY A 37 -0.68 10.03 -11.58
C GLY A 37 -0.11 8.77 -10.97
N CYS A 38 -0.87 7.68 -10.89
CA CYS A 38 -0.35 6.41 -10.41
C CYS A 38 0.48 5.73 -11.49
N ILE A 39 1.76 5.50 -11.20
CA ILE A 39 2.69 4.83 -12.11
C ILE A 39 2.82 3.36 -11.74
N ARG A 40 2.88 3.08 -10.42
CA ARG A 40 3.05 1.73 -9.90
C ARG A 40 2.31 1.62 -8.57
N TYR A 41 1.68 0.46 -8.35
CA TYR A 41 1.03 0.15 -7.08
C TYR A 41 1.00 -1.37 -6.96
N GLU A 42 2.03 -1.95 -6.31
CA GLU A 42 2.23 -3.40 -6.27
C GLU A 42 2.53 -3.88 -4.87
N TYR A 43 1.90 -5.01 -4.50
CA TYR A 43 2.11 -5.68 -3.23
C TYR A 43 3.05 -6.86 -3.39
N PHE A 44 3.88 -7.09 -2.39
CA PHE A 44 4.84 -8.19 -2.34
C PHE A 44 4.86 -8.79 -0.94
N TYR A 45 5.16 -10.08 -0.85
CA TYR A 45 5.47 -10.70 0.42
C TYR A 45 6.98 -10.65 0.64
N TYR A 46 7.40 -10.48 1.90
CA TYR A 46 8.80 -10.61 2.26
C TYR A 46 9.21 -12.08 2.16
N ALA A 47 10.34 -12.36 1.51
CA ALA A 47 10.81 -13.73 1.30
C ALA A 47 11.19 -14.43 2.62
N ASP A 48 11.77 -13.67 3.55
CA ASP A 48 12.32 -14.23 4.79
C ASP A 48 11.53 -13.86 6.04
N GLU A 49 10.45 -13.07 5.90
CA GLU A 49 9.64 -12.61 7.04
C GLU A 49 8.17 -12.86 6.75
N GLU A 50 7.62 -13.87 7.38
CA GLU A 50 6.25 -14.35 7.11
C GLU A 50 5.15 -13.40 7.57
N ASP A 51 5.47 -12.45 8.43
CA ASP A 51 4.52 -11.49 9.00
C ASP A 51 4.52 -10.14 8.31
N LYS A 52 5.32 -9.97 7.27
CA LYS A 52 5.46 -8.67 6.60
C LYS A 52 5.04 -8.70 5.14
N MET A 53 4.52 -7.55 4.71
CA MET A 53 4.23 -7.26 3.31
C MET A 53 4.87 -5.94 2.91
N PHE A 54 5.19 -5.83 1.64
CA PHE A 54 5.75 -4.62 1.06
C PHE A 54 4.78 -4.09 0.00
N LEU A 55 4.53 -2.78 0.02
CA LEU A 55 3.78 -2.10 -1.03
C LEU A 55 4.70 -1.05 -1.66
N TRP A 56 4.89 -1.16 -2.97
CA TRP A 56 5.63 -0.16 -3.71
C TRP A 56 4.63 0.70 -4.46
N GLU A 57 4.53 1.96 -4.04
CA GLU A 57 3.72 2.97 -4.73
C GLU A 57 4.63 3.94 -5.45
N GLN A 58 4.32 4.21 -6.70
CA GLN A 58 5.05 5.21 -7.48
C GLN A 58 4.04 6.15 -8.12
N TRP A 59 4.18 7.42 -7.83
CA TRP A 59 3.25 8.46 -8.27
C TRP A 59 4.00 9.55 -9.04
N SER A 60 3.32 10.21 -9.97
CA SER A 60 3.91 11.31 -10.76
C SER A 60 4.28 12.50 -9.86
N SER A 61 3.59 12.67 -8.72
CA SER A 61 3.85 13.74 -7.76
C SER A 61 3.32 13.35 -6.38
N ARG A 62 3.74 14.09 -5.35
CA ARG A 62 3.19 13.93 -4.00
C ARG A 62 1.71 14.31 -3.94
N GLU A 63 1.30 15.26 -4.78
CA GLU A 63 -0.10 15.69 -4.83
C GLU A 63 -1.01 14.58 -5.33
N ALA A 64 -0.56 13.80 -6.33
CA ALA A 64 -1.31 12.65 -6.81
C ALA A 64 -1.51 11.63 -5.71
N GLN A 65 -0.50 11.37 -4.89
CA GLN A 65 -0.60 10.45 -3.77
C GLN A 65 -1.54 11.00 -2.68
N LYS A 66 -1.53 12.29 -2.43
CA LYS A 66 -2.45 12.91 -1.47
C LYS A 66 -3.90 12.73 -1.90
N LYS A 67 -4.19 12.87 -3.19
CA LYS A 67 -5.53 12.61 -3.72
C LYS A 67 -5.93 11.15 -3.54
N HIS A 68 -4.98 10.23 -3.72
CA HIS A 68 -5.17 8.81 -3.47
C HIS A 68 -5.65 8.57 -2.02
N CYS A 69 -5.05 9.25 -1.05
CA CYS A 69 -5.41 9.11 0.36
C CYS A 69 -6.83 9.56 0.69
N GLN A 70 -7.51 10.24 -0.23
CA GLN A 70 -8.89 10.69 -0.04
C GLN A 70 -9.91 9.76 -0.71
N GLN A 71 -9.45 8.73 -1.41
CA GLN A 71 -10.32 7.82 -2.14
C GLN A 71 -11.03 6.83 -1.21
N PRO A 72 -12.26 6.40 -1.54
CA PRO A 72 -12.98 5.42 -0.71
C PRO A 72 -12.20 4.14 -0.46
N HIS A 73 -11.49 3.63 -1.47
CA HIS A 73 -10.72 2.40 -1.33
C HIS A 73 -9.52 2.56 -0.40
N PHE A 74 -8.95 3.77 -0.29
CA PHE A 74 -7.90 4.04 0.69
C PHE A 74 -8.47 4.01 2.12
N LEU A 75 -9.64 4.62 2.32
CA LEU A 75 -10.31 4.62 3.63
C LEU A 75 -10.70 3.20 4.04
N GLU A 76 -11.14 2.40 3.09
CA GLU A 76 -11.46 1.00 3.34
C GLU A 76 -10.22 0.20 3.72
N LEU A 77 -9.10 0.40 3.02
CA LEU A 77 -7.83 -0.21 3.37
C LEU A 77 -7.40 0.15 4.80
N SER A 78 -7.57 1.42 5.19
CA SER A 78 -7.24 1.88 6.54
C SER A 78 -8.05 1.14 7.60
N LYS A 79 -9.33 0.89 7.34
CA LYS A 79 -10.19 0.12 8.24
C LYS A 79 -9.73 -1.34 8.36
N ILE A 80 -9.32 -1.94 7.24
CA ILE A 80 -8.83 -3.32 7.24
C ILE A 80 -7.52 -3.41 8.03
N LYS A 81 -6.62 -2.45 7.87
CA LYS A 81 -5.38 -2.38 8.65
C LYS A 81 -5.67 -2.30 10.15
N GLU A 82 -6.62 -1.46 10.52
CA GLU A 82 -7.02 -1.32 11.92
C GLU A 82 -7.59 -2.63 12.47
N LYS A 83 -8.44 -3.30 11.69
CA LYS A 83 -9.04 -4.57 12.06
C LYS A 83 -8.00 -5.63 12.43
N TYR A 84 -6.90 -5.68 11.69
CA TYR A 84 -5.85 -6.69 11.90
C TYR A 84 -4.66 -6.19 12.70
N GLY A 85 -4.72 -4.97 13.23
CA GLY A 85 -3.62 -4.41 14.02
C GLY A 85 -2.33 -4.25 13.24
N VAL A 86 -2.42 -3.92 11.94
CA VAL A 86 -1.25 -3.83 11.06
C VAL A 86 -0.45 -2.57 11.37
N GLU A 87 0.84 -2.74 11.60
CA GLU A 87 1.77 -1.62 11.76
C GLU A 87 2.29 -1.21 10.39
N THR A 88 2.37 0.10 10.16
CA THR A 88 2.79 0.65 8.87
C THR A 88 4.07 1.46 9.03
N ASP A 89 5.06 1.17 8.20
CA ASP A 89 6.27 1.98 8.06
C ASP A 89 6.33 2.48 6.62
N ILE A 90 6.61 3.77 6.43
CA ILE A 90 6.66 4.40 5.11
C ILE A 90 7.97 5.14 4.94
N GLN A 91 8.66 4.85 3.82
CA GLN A 91 9.82 5.62 3.38
C GLN A 91 9.46 6.29 2.06
N ILE A 92 9.81 7.54 1.91
CA ILE A 92 9.48 8.34 0.75
C ILE A 92 10.75 8.77 0.04
N GLU A 93 10.77 8.61 -1.29
CA GLU A 93 11.88 9.01 -2.13
C GLU A 93 11.37 9.84 -3.30
N ASP A 94 11.77 11.10 -3.39
CA ASP A 94 11.47 11.92 -4.54
C ASP A 94 12.58 11.76 -5.57
N GLN A 95 12.20 11.42 -6.81
CA GLN A 95 13.12 11.37 -7.93
C GLN A 95 12.85 12.56 -8.83
N GLU A 96 13.87 13.40 -9.01
CA GLU A 96 13.76 14.50 -9.95
C GLU A 96 14.05 14.01 -11.35
N SER A 97 13.16 14.38 -12.27
CA SER A 97 13.38 14.13 -13.67
C SER A 97 14.35 15.20 -14.21
N LYS A 98 15.44 14.77 -14.80
CA LYS A 98 16.39 15.68 -15.43
C LYS A 98 16.09 15.77 -16.93
#